data_f5f2e669bb811240ea8121d42596a174
#
_entry.id   f5f2e669bb811240ea8121d42596a174
#
_cell.length_a   1.000
_cell.length_b   1.000
_cell.length_c   1.000
_cell.angle_alpha   90.00
_cell.angle_beta   90.00
_cell.angle_gamma   90.00
#
_symmetry.space_group_name_H-M   'P 1'
#
loop_
_entity.id
_entity.type
_entity.pdbx_description
1 polymer ?
#
loop_
_entity_poly.entity_id
_entity_poly.type
_entity_poly.pdbx_seq_one_letter_code
_entity_poly.pdbx_strand_id
1 'polypeptide(L)'
;MQLVDDPDAASWLGGLGGAADDFDWDEGNRAKNRKHDGDPVDVEAMFRSPLVFAGRIIERPHDEPRWLALGEGTDGRRLTLVFTRRGERLRVISCRPMRREERNIYEETVRRG
;
A
#
# COMPACT_ATOMS: atom_id res chain seq x y z
N MET A 1 10.46 8.09 -8.12
CA MET A 1 10.64 7.46 -6.79
C MET A 1 11.55 6.25 -6.94
N GLN A 2 12.57 6.16 -6.11
CA GLN A 2 13.49 5.03 -6.16
C GLN A 2 13.04 3.92 -5.23
N LEU A 3 12.98 2.71 -5.76
CA LEU A 3 12.53 1.53 -5.03
C LEU A 3 13.57 0.43 -5.14
N VAL A 4 13.70 -0.35 -4.08
CA VAL A 4 14.56 -1.55 -4.08
C VAL A 4 13.74 -2.74 -3.61
N ASP A 5 14.12 -3.92 -4.05
CA ASP A 5 13.47 -5.16 -3.62
C ASP A 5 13.63 -5.35 -2.12
N ASP A 6 12.60 -5.89 -1.51
CA ASP A 6 12.59 -6.24 -0.10
C ASP A 6 11.74 -7.50 0.07
N PRO A 7 12.33 -8.68 -0.16
CA PRO A 7 11.57 -9.93 -0.11
C PRO A 7 10.92 -10.22 1.25
N ASP A 8 11.56 -9.81 2.34
CA ASP A 8 10.99 -10.02 3.67
C ASP A 8 9.72 -9.19 3.85
N ALA A 9 9.77 -7.94 3.41
CA ALA A 9 8.59 -7.08 3.50
C ALA A 9 7.47 -7.57 2.58
N ALA A 10 7.82 -8.03 1.38
CA ALA A 10 6.84 -8.58 0.44
C ALA A 10 6.15 -9.81 1.04
N SER A 11 6.92 -10.69 1.66
CA SER A 11 6.38 -11.88 2.30
C SER A 11 5.46 -11.53 3.48
N TRP A 12 5.87 -10.57 4.27
CA TRP A 12 5.07 -10.09 5.40
C TRP A 12 3.75 -9.51 4.90
N LEU A 13 3.81 -8.66 3.87
CA LEU A 13 2.61 -8.06 3.29
C LEU A 13 1.65 -9.12 2.76
N GLY A 14 2.19 -10.14 2.09
CA GLY A 14 1.40 -11.24 1.55
C GLY A 14 0.69 -12.07 2.60
N GLY A 15 1.15 -12.02 3.85
CA GLY A 15 0.51 -12.70 4.96
C GLY A 15 -0.66 -11.94 5.57
N LEU A 16 -0.86 -10.68 5.22
CA LEU A 16 -1.97 -9.89 5.75
C LEU A 16 -3.23 -10.16 4.94
N GLY A 17 -4.34 -10.38 5.64
CA GLY A 17 -5.61 -10.69 5.00
C GLY A 17 -6.52 -9.50 4.77
N GLY A 18 -6.12 -8.33 5.23
CA GLY A 18 -6.95 -7.12 5.10
C GLY A 18 -8.01 -6.99 6.19
N ALA A 19 -7.90 -7.77 7.24
CA ALA A 19 -8.82 -7.65 8.38
C ALA A 19 -8.50 -6.37 9.16
N ALA A 20 -9.48 -5.87 9.91
CA ALA A 20 -9.31 -4.62 10.65
C ALA A 20 -8.10 -4.65 11.59
N ASP A 21 -7.79 -5.79 12.17
CA ASP A 21 -6.67 -5.94 13.10
C ASP A 21 -5.30 -5.91 12.42
N ASP A 22 -5.25 -6.00 11.10
CA ASP A 22 -4.00 -5.93 10.36
C ASP A 22 -3.48 -4.50 10.22
N PHE A 23 -4.31 -3.52 10.54
CA PHE A 23 -4.00 -2.11 10.32
C PHE A 23 -3.88 -1.35 11.64
N ASP A 24 -2.93 -0.42 11.66
CA ASP A 24 -2.75 0.51 12.77
C ASP A 24 -3.32 1.87 12.35
N TRP A 25 -4.58 2.11 12.68
CA TRP A 25 -5.25 3.37 12.39
C TRP A 25 -5.30 4.24 13.63
N ASP A 26 -5.02 5.52 13.46
CA ASP A 26 -5.32 6.52 14.49
C ASP A 26 -6.25 7.57 13.89
N GLU A 27 -6.77 8.46 14.73
CA GLU A 27 -7.75 9.45 14.30
C GLU A 27 -7.20 10.37 13.21
N GLY A 28 -6.00 10.88 13.40
CA GLY A 28 -5.38 11.77 12.42
C GLY A 28 -5.11 11.06 11.10
N ASN A 29 -4.67 9.82 11.18
CA ASN A 29 -4.38 9.01 9.99
C ASN A 29 -5.64 8.74 9.18
N ARG A 30 -6.74 8.40 9.87
CA ARG A 30 -8.03 8.17 9.21
C ARG A 30 -8.55 9.42 8.53
N ALA A 31 -8.49 10.55 9.22
CA ALA A 31 -8.97 11.82 8.70
C ALA A 31 -8.17 12.27 7.48
N LYS A 32 -6.86 12.10 7.52
CA LYS A 32 -5.99 12.44 6.42
C LYS A 32 -6.34 11.67 5.15
N ASN A 33 -6.57 10.37 5.29
CA ASN A 33 -6.83 9.51 4.14
C ASN A 33 -8.25 9.67 3.59
N ARG A 34 -9.21 10.10 4.42
CA ARG A 34 -10.58 10.34 3.95
C ARG A 34 -10.69 11.51 2.98
N LYS A 35 -9.79 12.47 3.07
CA LYS A 35 -9.80 13.64 2.19
C LYS A 35 -9.32 13.30 0.78
N HIS A 36 -8.75 12.13 0.60
CA HIS A 36 -8.21 11.64 -0.67
C HIS A 36 -8.90 10.32 -1.00
N ASP A 37 -8.49 9.67 -2.05
CA ASP A 37 -9.10 8.43 -2.52
C ASP A 37 -8.79 7.22 -1.65
N GLY A 38 -8.04 7.40 -0.57
CA GLY A 38 -7.52 6.30 0.22
C GLY A 38 -8.08 6.23 1.63
N ASP A 39 -9.39 6.23 1.81
CA ASP A 39 -9.95 6.02 3.12
C ASP A 39 -9.74 4.55 3.57
N PRO A 40 -10.00 4.24 4.86
CA PRO A 40 -9.79 2.87 5.34
C PRO A 40 -10.51 1.80 4.55
N VAL A 41 -11.69 2.10 4.01
CA VAL A 41 -12.45 1.14 3.20
C VAL A 41 -11.70 0.82 1.92
N ASP A 42 -11.11 1.82 1.28
CA ASP A 42 -10.32 1.63 0.07
C ASP A 42 -9.08 0.80 0.33
N VAL A 43 -8.37 1.09 1.41
CA VAL A 43 -7.16 0.35 1.77
C VAL A 43 -7.50 -1.12 2.03
N GLU A 44 -8.56 -1.38 2.78
CA GLU A 44 -8.99 -2.75 3.04
C GLU A 44 -9.39 -3.47 1.74
N ALA A 45 -10.04 -2.76 0.82
CA ALA A 45 -10.41 -3.33 -0.48
C ALA A 45 -9.19 -3.71 -1.30
N MET A 46 -8.09 -2.95 -1.21
CA MET A 46 -6.85 -3.28 -1.91
C MET A 46 -6.34 -4.67 -1.54
N PHE A 47 -6.53 -5.09 -0.31
CA PHE A 47 -6.07 -6.39 0.17
C PHE A 47 -6.95 -7.55 -0.29
N ARG A 48 -8.12 -7.27 -0.83
CA ARG A 48 -9.01 -8.28 -1.40
C ARG A 48 -8.85 -8.42 -2.92
N SER A 49 -8.09 -7.51 -3.53
CA SER A 49 -7.76 -7.56 -4.95
C SER A 49 -6.32 -8.02 -5.12
N PRO A 50 -5.86 -8.28 -6.34
CA PRO A 50 -4.43 -8.52 -6.54
C PRO A 50 -3.63 -7.32 -6.02
N LEU A 51 -2.77 -7.59 -5.05
CA LEU A 51 -1.95 -6.56 -4.42
C LEU A 51 -0.51 -6.78 -4.85
N VAL A 52 0.09 -5.76 -5.44
CA VAL A 52 1.46 -5.83 -5.98
C VAL A 52 2.40 -5.06 -5.07
N PHE A 53 3.36 -5.76 -4.48
CA PHE A 53 4.43 -5.11 -3.71
C PHE A 53 5.43 -4.51 -4.70
N ALA A 54 5.63 -3.20 -4.64
CA ALA A 54 6.51 -2.51 -5.59
C ALA A 54 7.93 -2.32 -5.07
N GLY A 55 8.14 -2.29 -3.76
CA GLY A 55 9.48 -2.18 -3.21
C GLY A 55 9.57 -1.28 -2.00
N ARG A 56 10.80 -1.15 -1.49
CA ARG A 56 11.10 -0.24 -0.38
C ARG A 56 11.57 1.09 -0.95
N ILE A 57 11.07 2.18 -0.36
CA ILE A 57 11.40 3.53 -0.78
C ILE A 57 12.75 3.94 -0.18
N ILE A 58 13.72 4.30 -1.01
CA ILE A 58 15.06 4.63 -0.55
C ILE A 58 15.43 6.10 -0.74
N GLU A 59 14.69 6.83 -1.55
CA GLU A 59 14.94 8.28 -1.66
C GLU A 59 14.40 8.97 -0.42
N ARG A 60 15.10 9.94 0.10
CA ARG A 60 14.76 10.62 1.34
C ARG A 60 14.74 9.65 2.52
N PRO A 61 15.86 9.47 3.21
CA PRO A 61 15.90 8.60 4.40
C PRO A 61 14.83 9.00 5.40
N HIS A 62 14.17 8.00 5.95
CA HIS A 62 13.14 8.17 6.96
C HIS A 62 13.56 7.46 8.24
N ASP A 63 13.02 7.89 9.37
CA ASP A 63 13.26 7.23 10.65
C ASP A 63 12.73 5.80 10.64
N GLU A 64 11.65 5.58 9.89
CA GLU A 64 11.04 4.25 9.73
C GLU A 64 11.13 3.83 8.27
N PRO A 65 11.34 2.54 7.99
CA PRO A 65 11.26 2.05 6.62
C PRO A 65 9.88 2.29 6.03
N ARG A 66 9.83 2.62 4.76
CA ARG A 66 8.56 2.81 4.04
C ARG A 66 8.57 1.98 2.77
N TRP A 67 7.43 1.42 2.47
CA TRP A 67 7.25 0.55 1.30
C TRP A 67 6.08 1.02 0.48
N LEU A 68 6.03 0.55 -0.76
CA LEU A 68 5.01 0.93 -1.73
C LEU A 68 4.33 -0.32 -2.28
N ALA A 69 3.01 -0.31 -2.25
CA ALA A 69 2.20 -1.37 -2.83
C ALA A 69 1.14 -0.77 -3.75
N LEU A 70 0.73 -1.56 -4.74
CA LEU A 70 -0.24 -1.15 -5.75
C LEU A 70 -1.43 -2.10 -5.71
N GLY A 71 -2.63 -1.57 -5.81
CA GLY A 71 -3.84 -2.39 -5.78
C GLY A 71 -5.07 -1.62 -6.20
N GLU A 72 -6.22 -2.26 -6.08
CA GLU A 72 -7.50 -1.65 -6.41
C GLU A 72 -8.30 -1.41 -5.15
N GLY A 73 -8.75 -0.17 -4.98
CA GLY A 73 -9.66 0.19 -3.91
C GLY A 73 -11.11 -0.11 -4.30
N THR A 74 -12.04 0.52 -3.59
CA THR A 74 -13.47 0.39 -3.90
C THR A 74 -13.72 0.85 -5.33
N ASP A 75 -14.66 0.21 -6.01
CA ASP A 75 -15.02 0.53 -7.39
C ASP A 75 -13.87 0.35 -8.39
N GLY A 76 -12.88 -0.45 -8.06
CA GLY A 76 -11.78 -0.75 -8.97
C GLY A 76 -10.80 0.38 -9.20
N ARG A 77 -10.83 1.41 -8.36
CA ARG A 77 -9.88 2.52 -8.50
C ARG A 77 -8.45 2.04 -8.24
N ARG A 78 -7.55 2.42 -9.12
CA ARG A 78 -6.13 2.04 -9.02
C ARG A 78 -5.42 2.95 -8.04
N LEU A 79 -4.96 2.38 -6.93
CA LEU A 79 -4.39 3.14 -5.84
C LEU A 79 -2.97 2.68 -5.50
N THR A 80 -2.18 3.65 -5.04
CA THR A 80 -0.83 3.43 -4.55
C THR A 80 -0.84 3.65 -3.04
N LEU A 81 -0.37 2.64 -2.32
CA LEU A 81 -0.30 2.64 -0.87
C LEU A 81 1.15 2.79 -0.43
N VAL A 82 1.44 3.83 0.34
CA VAL A 82 2.72 3.99 1.02
C VAL A 82 2.48 3.66 2.48
N PHE A 83 3.27 2.74 3.02
CA PHE A 83 3.02 2.23 4.36
C PHE A 83 4.32 1.95 5.11
N THR A 84 4.18 1.82 6.41
CA THR A 84 5.24 1.31 7.27
C THR A 84 4.68 0.19 8.14
N ARG A 85 5.54 -0.46 8.90
CA ARG A 85 5.15 -1.57 9.77
C ARG A 85 5.25 -1.13 11.22
N ARG A 86 4.22 -1.42 11.99
CA ARG A 86 4.16 -1.18 13.43
C ARG A 86 3.88 -2.51 14.12
N GLY A 87 4.95 -3.21 14.54
CA GLY A 87 4.81 -4.57 15.07
C GLY A 87 4.30 -5.49 13.96
N GLU A 88 3.16 -6.11 14.19
CA GLU A 88 2.52 -6.98 13.18
C GLU A 88 1.44 -6.26 12.37
N ARG A 89 1.34 -4.95 12.50
CA ARG A 89 0.32 -4.16 11.82
C ARG A 89 0.91 -3.24 10.78
N LEU A 90 0.12 -2.99 9.74
CA LEU A 90 0.45 -2.06 8.68
C LEU A 90 -0.09 -0.69 9.04
N ARG A 91 0.78 0.32 8.98
CA ARG A 91 0.37 1.70 9.19
C ARG A 91 0.43 2.44 7.86
N VAL A 92 -0.70 2.99 7.44
CA VAL A 92 -0.81 3.74 6.20
C VAL A 92 -0.18 5.11 6.37
N ILE A 93 0.76 5.44 5.49
CA ILE A 93 1.38 6.76 5.43
C ILE A 93 0.62 7.60 4.42
N SER A 94 0.33 7.03 3.26
CA SER A 94 -0.36 7.72 2.18
C SER A 94 -1.07 6.72 1.30
N CYS A 95 -2.23 7.10 0.79
CA CYS A 95 -2.93 6.31 -0.22
C CYS A 95 -3.45 7.31 -1.26
N ARG A 96 -3.08 7.11 -2.50
CA ARG A 96 -3.36 8.05 -3.58
C ARG A 96 -3.60 7.31 -4.89
N PRO A 97 -4.19 7.96 -5.89
CA PRO A 97 -4.30 7.34 -7.21
C PRO A 97 -2.92 7.00 -7.78
N MET A 98 -2.86 5.92 -8.54
CA MET A 98 -1.61 5.52 -9.19
C MET A 98 -1.17 6.56 -10.20
N ARG A 99 0.15 6.77 -10.28
CA ARG A 99 0.76 7.50 -11.38
C ARG A 99 0.84 6.59 -12.59
N ARG A 100 1.11 7.16 -13.76
CA ARG A 100 1.17 6.40 -15.01
C ARG A 100 2.14 5.20 -14.92
N GLU A 101 3.34 5.44 -14.40
CA GLU A 101 4.35 4.39 -14.27
C GLU A 101 3.90 3.28 -13.34
N GLU A 102 3.25 3.65 -12.24
CA GLU A 102 2.74 2.70 -11.28
C GLU A 102 1.62 1.87 -11.87
N ARG A 103 0.75 2.50 -12.63
CA ARG A 103 -0.34 1.80 -13.31
C ARG A 103 0.21 0.78 -14.31
N ASN A 104 1.24 1.15 -15.05
CA ASN A 104 1.87 0.23 -16.01
C ASN A 104 2.47 -0.98 -15.30
N ILE A 105 3.18 -0.76 -14.18
CA ILE A 105 3.76 -1.84 -13.38
C ILE A 105 2.65 -2.76 -12.87
N TYR A 106 1.59 -2.18 -12.33
CA TYR A 106 0.48 -2.95 -11.78
C TYR A 106 -0.18 -3.82 -12.84
N GLU A 107 -0.56 -3.21 -13.95
CA GLU A 107 -1.26 -3.92 -15.02
C GLU A 107 -0.41 -5.03 -15.60
N GLU A 108 0.87 -4.80 -15.79
CA GLU A 108 1.77 -5.81 -16.32
C GLU A 108 1.95 -6.97 -15.34
N THR A 109 2.13 -6.65 -14.06
CA THR A 109 2.32 -7.69 -13.03
C THR A 109 1.07 -8.54 -12.86
N VAL A 110 -0.09 -7.93 -12.82
CA VAL A 110 -1.36 -8.66 -12.69
C VAL A 110 -1.61 -9.53 -13.92
N ARG A 111 -1.26 -9.05 -15.10
CA ARG A 111 -1.41 -9.81 -16.34
C ARG A 111 -0.56 -11.08 -16.34
N ARG A 112 0.65 -11.00 -15.79
CA ARG A 112 1.57 -12.15 -15.73
C ARG A 112 1.18 -13.15 -14.66
N GLY A 113 0.58 -12.67 -13.60
CA GLY A 113 0.19 -13.50 -12.45
C GLY A 113 -1.07 -14.26 -12.70
#